data_f834c94300d74bbaba91888977dd30f9
#
_entry.id   f834c94300d74bbaba91888977dd30f9
#
_cell.length_a   1.000
_cell.length_b   1.000
_cell.length_c   1.000
_cell.angle_alpha   90.00
_cell.angle_beta   90.00
_cell.angle_gamma   90.00
#
_symmetry.space_group_name_H-M   'P 1'
#
loop_
_entity.id
_entity.type
_entity.pdbx_description
1 polymer ?
#
loop_
_entity_poly.entity_id
_entity_poly.type
_entity_poly.pdbx_seq_one_letter_code
_entity_poly.pdbx_strand_id
1 'polypeptide(L)'
;MDLSDESIVEEFRQTGDSIKFKSLVRRYQNRIYNAAFRILGSQDEAEEVTQDTFLKVHQGIAGFRKEASFASWIFRIAHNLCVDTVRTKQRRTGVKVVSFDPQSTQNEDEPPDSSISLSQIADPLPSPAQKVDLEEQQIMIERSLMELPENQRAVVVLHDIEGFQYQEIADIVGTSVGTVRSRLHYGRLKLREILAPYFDNQGVQAASR
;
A
#
# COMPACT_ATOMS: atom_id res chain seq x y z
N MET A 1 3.32 -4.68 27.90
CA MET A 1 4.36 -4.38 26.89
C MET A 1 3.99 -5.10 25.61
N ASP A 2 3.82 -4.39 24.55
CA ASP A 2 3.54 -4.99 23.24
C ASP A 2 4.86 -5.53 22.68
N LEU A 3 4.93 -6.83 22.41
CA LEU A 3 6.13 -7.47 21.89
C LEU A 3 6.38 -6.98 20.46
N SER A 4 7.64 -6.80 20.06
CA SER A 4 7.98 -6.52 18.65
C SER A 4 7.59 -7.70 17.76
N ASP A 5 7.35 -7.44 16.49
CA ASP A 5 6.98 -8.51 15.55
C ASP A 5 8.07 -9.58 15.44
N GLU A 6 9.33 -9.15 15.44
CA GLU A 6 10.47 -10.07 15.39
C GLU A 6 10.55 -10.96 16.65
N SER A 7 10.15 -10.42 17.81
CA SER A 7 10.08 -11.23 19.05
C SER A 7 8.97 -12.25 18.97
N ILE A 8 7.79 -11.86 18.45
CA ILE A 8 6.65 -12.77 18.27
C ILE A 8 6.99 -13.88 17.26
N VAL A 9 7.67 -13.53 16.17
CA VAL A 9 8.14 -14.50 15.16
C VAL A 9 9.11 -15.50 15.80
N GLU A 10 10.06 -15.03 16.59
CA GLU A 10 11.05 -15.89 17.24
C GLU A 10 10.39 -16.85 18.24
N GLU A 11 9.47 -16.35 19.08
CA GLU A 11 8.71 -17.19 19.99
C GLU A 11 7.86 -18.23 19.25
N PHE A 12 7.20 -17.84 18.16
CA PHE A 12 6.43 -18.79 17.34
C PHE A 12 7.35 -19.87 16.73
N ARG A 13 8.53 -19.51 16.24
CA ARG A 13 9.49 -20.48 15.68
C ARG A 13 9.97 -21.50 16.71
N GLN A 14 10.16 -21.07 17.94
CA GLN A 14 10.65 -21.96 19.03
C GLN A 14 9.56 -22.85 19.60
N THR A 15 8.34 -22.33 19.72
CA THR A 15 7.27 -23.01 20.46
C THR A 15 6.19 -23.62 19.56
N GLY A 16 6.04 -23.15 18.32
CA GLY A 16 4.89 -23.48 17.47
C GLY A 16 3.56 -22.94 18.00
N ASP A 17 3.59 -22.00 18.98
CA ASP A 17 2.39 -21.49 19.62
C ASP A 17 1.52 -20.70 18.65
N SER A 18 0.37 -21.25 18.30
CA SER A 18 -0.60 -20.65 17.39
C SER A 18 -1.14 -19.30 17.89
N ILE A 19 -1.09 -19.01 19.19
CA ILE A 19 -1.53 -17.73 19.76
C ILE A 19 -0.58 -16.62 19.31
N LYS A 20 0.72 -16.90 19.21
CA LYS A 20 1.73 -15.95 18.72
C LYS A 20 1.49 -15.63 17.25
N PHE A 21 1.28 -16.62 16.41
CA PHE A 21 0.93 -16.40 15.01
C PHE A 21 -0.38 -15.60 14.85
N LYS A 22 -1.40 -15.94 15.64
CA LYS A 22 -2.68 -15.21 15.66
C LYS A 22 -2.52 -13.72 16.00
N SER A 23 -1.55 -13.37 16.86
CA SER A 23 -1.28 -11.96 17.17
C SER A 23 -0.70 -11.21 15.96
N LEU A 24 0.19 -11.83 15.16
CA LEU A 24 0.67 -11.26 13.91
C LEU A 24 -0.47 -11.09 12.88
N VAL A 25 -1.32 -12.11 12.75
CA VAL A 25 -2.51 -12.02 11.88
C VAL A 25 -3.36 -10.82 12.27
N ARG A 26 -3.68 -10.63 13.54
CA ARG A 26 -4.49 -9.49 14.02
C ARG A 26 -3.87 -8.13 13.73
N ARG A 27 -2.53 -8.01 13.81
CA ARG A 27 -1.81 -6.76 13.50
C ARG A 27 -1.85 -6.41 12.02
N TYR A 28 -1.73 -7.41 11.16
CA TYR A 28 -1.49 -7.20 9.75
C TYR A 28 -2.68 -7.44 8.83
N GLN A 29 -3.73 -8.20 9.25
CA GLN A 29 -4.83 -8.57 8.37
C GLN A 29 -5.52 -7.35 7.72
N ASN A 30 -5.84 -6.33 8.49
CA ASN A 30 -6.51 -5.14 7.96
C ASN A 30 -5.57 -4.30 7.09
N ARG A 31 -4.29 -4.20 7.45
CA ARG A 31 -3.29 -3.48 6.67
C ARG A 31 -3.07 -4.15 5.31
N ILE A 32 -2.89 -5.47 5.30
CA ILE A 32 -2.70 -6.25 4.07
C ILE A 32 -3.95 -6.19 3.20
N TYR A 33 -5.15 -6.38 3.78
CA TYR A 33 -6.41 -6.27 3.05
C TYR A 33 -6.58 -4.90 2.41
N ASN A 34 -6.41 -3.83 3.17
CA ASN A 34 -6.56 -2.46 2.67
C ASN A 34 -5.53 -2.12 1.59
N ALA A 35 -4.27 -2.55 1.75
CA ALA A 35 -3.24 -2.36 0.74
C ALA A 35 -3.58 -3.14 -0.54
N ALA A 36 -3.96 -4.42 -0.42
CA ALA A 36 -4.38 -5.25 -1.55
C ALA A 36 -5.61 -4.66 -2.26
N PHE A 37 -6.61 -4.20 -1.51
CA PHE A 37 -7.81 -3.57 -2.07
C PHE A 37 -7.46 -2.28 -2.85
N ARG A 38 -6.61 -1.42 -2.29
CA ARG A 38 -6.15 -0.20 -2.98
C ARG A 38 -5.31 -0.49 -4.22
N ILE A 39 -4.63 -1.63 -4.27
CA ILE A 39 -3.85 -2.04 -5.44
C ILE A 39 -4.73 -2.70 -6.51
N LEU A 40 -5.68 -3.58 -6.13
CA LEU A 40 -6.47 -4.40 -7.04
C LEU A 40 -7.82 -3.78 -7.43
N GLY A 41 -8.43 -2.98 -6.54
CA GLY A 41 -9.75 -2.39 -6.72
C GLY A 41 -10.92 -3.37 -6.57
N SER A 42 -10.68 -4.58 -6.07
CA SER A 42 -11.68 -5.64 -5.90
C SER A 42 -11.61 -6.21 -4.49
N GLN A 43 -12.76 -6.25 -3.81
CA GLN A 43 -12.86 -6.81 -2.45
C GLN A 43 -12.54 -8.30 -2.44
N ASP A 44 -13.13 -9.05 -3.36
CA ASP A 44 -12.93 -10.50 -3.46
C ASP A 44 -11.45 -10.85 -3.68
N GLU A 45 -10.80 -10.15 -4.64
CA GLU A 45 -9.37 -10.34 -4.92
C GLU A 45 -8.49 -9.94 -3.71
N ALA A 46 -8.87 -8.88 -2.99
CA ALA A 46 -8.15 -8.45 -1.79
C ALA A 46 -8.29 -9.44 -0.63
N GLU A 47 -9.46 -10.05 -0.44
CA GLU A 47 -9.68 -11.11 0.54
C GLU A 47 -8.84 -12.35 0.20
N GLU A 48 -8.85 -12.80 -1.06
CA GLU A 48 -8.05 -13.93 -1.53
C GLU A 48 -6.55 -13.69 -1.30
N VAL A 49 -6.04 -12.53 -1.75
CA VAL A 49 -4.63 -12.14 -1.53
C VAL A 49 -4.30 -12.09 -0.05
N THR A 50 -5.20 -11.59 0.80
CA THR A 50 -4.96 -11.54 2.25
C THR A 50 -4.85 -12.94 2.85
N GLN A 51 -5.76 -13.84 2.52
CA GLN A 51 -5.73 -15.23 2.99
C GLN A 51 -4.46 -15.95 2.53
N ASP A 52 -4.14 -15.84 1.24
CA ASP A 52 -2.95 -16.45 0.66
C ASP A 52 -1.64 -15.88 1.24
N THR A 53 -1.62 -14.57 1.56
CA THR A 53 -0.49 -13.95 2.24
C THR A 53 -0.22 -14.64 3.57
N PHE A 54 -1.23 -14.81 4.43
CA PHE A 54 -1.03 -15.45 5.74
C PHE A 54 -0.73 -16.95 5.63
N LEU A 55 -1.24 -17.64 4.63
CA LEU A 55 -0.86 -19.03 4.34
C LEU A 55 0.63 -19.12 3.98
N LYS A 56 1.12 -18.25 3.07
CA LYS A 56 2.54 -18.20 2.70
C LYS A 56 3.43 -17.76 3.85
N VAL A 57 2.98 -16.79 4.67
CA VAL A 57 3.68 -16.38 5.88
C VAL A 57 3.83 -17.56 6.84
N HIS A 58 2.76 -18.28 7.13
CA HIS A 58 2.79 -19.44 8.02
C HIS A 58 3.76 -20.51 7.53
N GLN A 59 3.76 -20.81 6.24
CA GLN A 59 4.67 -21.78 5.61
C GLN A 59 6.12 -21.33 5.61
N GLY A 60 6.36 -20.03 5.41
CA GLY A 60 7.69 -19.45 5.22
C GLY A 60 8.33 -18.88 6.48
N ILE A 61 7.58 -18.71 7.59
CA ILE A 61 8.04 -17.98 8.79
C ILE A 61 9.25 -18.67 9.47
N ALA A 62 9.39 -19.99 9.33
CA ALA A 62 10.55 -20.72 9.82
C ALA A 62 11.85 -20.28 9.15
N GLY A 63 11.77 -19.87 7.87
CA GLY A 63 12.91 -19.38 7.07
C GLY A 63 13.08 -17.86 7.11
N PHE A 64 12.24 -17.13 7.84
CA PHE A 64 12.38 -15.68 7.95
C PHE A 64 13.72 -15.32 8.58
N ARG A 65 14.55 -14.61 7.80
CA ARG A 65 15.84 -14.08 8.26
C ARG A 65 15.62 -12.60 8.58
N LYS A 66 16.12 -12.14 9.73
CA LYS A 66 15.96 -10.75 10.21
C LYS A 66 16.79 -9.74 9.36
N GLU A 67 16.96 -10.00 8.06
CA GLU A 67 17.63 -9.11 7.10
C GLU A 67 16.73 -7.91 6.72
N ALA A 68 15.43 -8.04 6.88
CA ALA A 68 14.43 -6.99 6.73
C ALA A 68 13.44 -7.05 7.89
N SER A 69 12.63 -5.99 8.08
CA SER A 69 11.55 -6.02 9.06
C SER A 69 10.50 -7.06 8.68
N PHE A 70 9.79 -7.61 9.69
CA PHE A 70 8.69 -8.52 9.42
C PHE A 70 7.60 -7.84 8.56
N ALA A 71 7.37 -6.55 8.79
CA ALA A 71 6.46 -5.75 7.98
C ALA A 71 6.85 -5.75 6.49
N SER A 72 8.10 -5.42 6.16
CA SER A 72 8.58 -5.44 4.78
C SER A 72 8.48 -6.82 4.15
N TRP A 73 8.77 -7.87 4.91
CA TRP A 73 8.68 -9.24 4.40
C TRP A 73 7.24 -9.68 4.07
N ILE A 74 6.26 -9.44 4.97
CA ILE A 74 4.87 -9.78 4.72
C ILE A 74 4.27 -8.95 3.59
N PHE A 75 4.59 -7.65 3.50
CA PHE A 75 4.14 -6.79 2.40
C PHE A 75 4.75 -7.19 1.06
N ARG A 76 5.98 -7.70 1.02
CA ARG A 76 6.57 -8.29 -0.19
C ARG A 76 5.79 -9.50 -0.67
N ILE A 77 5.35 -10.38 0.23
CA ILE A 77 4.51 -11.53 -0.11
C ILE A 77 3.17 -11.05 -0.69
N ALA A 78 2.51 -10.12 -0.02
CA ALA A 78 1.23 -9.56 -0.45
C ALA A 78 1.33 -8.85 -1.81
N HIS A 79 2.35 -8.02 -2.01
CA HIS A 79 2.59 -7.34 -3.29
C HIS A 79 2.79 -8.34 -4.43
N ASN A 80 3.60 -9.38 -4.24
CA ASN A 80 3.81 -10.40 -5.26
C ASN A 80 2.50 -11.11 -5.64
N LEU A 81 1.64 -11.42 -4.66
CA LEU A 81 0.33 -11.99 -4.91
C LEU A 81 -0.58 -11.02 -5.69
N CYS A 82 -0.59 -9.72 -5.34
CA CYS A 82 -1.33 -8.72 -6.12
C CYS A 82 -0.87 -8.70 -7.58
N VAL A 83 0.45 -8.69 -7.82
CA VAL A 83 1.01 -8.70 -9.18
C VAL A 83 0.61 -9.97 -9.94
N ASP A 84 0.63 -11.13 -9.30
CA ASP A 84 0.21 -12.40 -9.92
C ASP A 84 -1.28 -12.40 -10.26
N THR A 85 -2.14 -11.85 -9.40
CA THR A 85 -3.58 -11.66 -9.64
C THR A 85 -3.82 -10.79 -10.88
N VAL A 86 -3.16 -9.63 -10.96
CA VAL A 86 -3.27 -8.72 -12.11
C VAL A 86 -2.77 -9.39 -13.40
N ARG A 87 -1.63 -10.05 -13.38
CA ARG A 87 -1.10 -10.78 -14.54
C ARG A 87 -2.06 -11.87 -15.02
N THR A 88 -2.69 -12.58 -14.10
CA THR A 88 -3.68 -13.60 -14.42
C THR A 88 -4.91 -13.01 -15.09
N LYS A 89 -5.40 -11.88 -14.56
CA LYS A 89 -6.54 -11.13 -15.12
C LYS A 89 -6.24 -10.62 -16.54
N GLN A 90 -5.07 -10.02 -16.73
CA GLN A 90 -4.61 -9.55 -18.05
C GLN A 90 -4.53 -10.70 -19.10
N ARG A 91 -4.04 -11.88 -18.70
CA ARG A 91 -4.01 -13.06 -19.58
C ARG A 91 -5.41 -13.53 -19.98
N ARG A 92 -6.37 -13.48 -19.05
CA ARG A 92 -7.77 -13.90 -19.31
C ARG A 92 -8.52 -12.91 -20.21
N THR A 93 -8.27 -11.61 -20.03
CA THR A 93 -8.98 -10.55 -20.78
C THR A 93 -8.31 -10.19 -22.11
N GLY A 94 -7.09 -10.65 -22.37
CA GLY A 94 -6.31 -10.29 -23.55
C GLY A 94 -5.83 -8.83 -23.58
N VAL A 95 -6.18 -8.05 -22.57
CA VAL A 95 -5.80 -6.62 -22.45
C VAL A 95 -4.38 -6.55 -21.90
N LYS A 96 -3.41 -6.21 -22.72
CA LYS A 96 -2.08 -5.81 -22.26
C LYS A 96 -2.18 -4.37 -21.74
N VAL A 97 -2.25 -4.19 -20.43
CA VAL A 97 -1.94 -2.89 -19.84
C VAL A 97 -0.45 -2.65 -20.06
N VAL A 98 -0.12 -1.76 -20.97
CA VAL A 98 1.26 -1.30 -21.16
C VAL A 98 1.58 -0.46 -19.92
N SER A 99 2.24 -1.08 -18.93
CA SER A 99 2.87 -0.33 -17.87
C SER A 99 3.97 0.51 -18.51
N PHE A 100 3.67 1.79 -18.76
CA PHE A 100 4.70 2.74 -19.14
C PHE A 100 5.57 2.94 -17.89
N ASP A 101 6.62 2.16 -17.80
CA ASP A 101 7.73 2.42 -16.89
C ASP A 101 8.58 3.46 -17.60
N PRO A 102 8.63 4.73 -17.16
CA PRO A 102 9.60 5.66 -17.69
C PRO A 102 10.97 5.08 -17.33
N GLN A 103 11.60 4.45 -18.34
CA GLN A 103 12.96 3.97 -18.21
C GLN A 103 13.77 5.13 -17.65
N SER A 104 14.51 4.84 -16.61
CA SER A 104 15.44 5.72 -15.93
C SER A 104 16.21 6.61 -16.91
N THR A 105 15.66 7.72 -17.29
CA THR A 105 16.46 8.86 -17.71
C THR A 105 17.19 9.31 -16.46
N GLN A 106 18.47 9.06 -16.43
CA GLN A 106 19.42 9.62 -15.47
C GLN A 106 19.40 11.17 -15.64
N ASN A 107 18.44 11.81 -15.04
CA ASN A 107 18.46 13.23 -14.78
C ASN A 107 18.48 13.37 -13.26
N GLU A 108 19.67 13.73 -12.78
CA GLU A 108 19.99 14.03 -11.39
C GLU A 108 19.41 15.40 -10.97
N ASP A 109 18.16 15.66 -11.26
CA ASP A 109 17.44 16.77 -10.64
C ASP A 109 16.57 16.16 -9.54
N GLU A 110 17.08 16.21 -8.31
CA GLU A 110 16.29 15.85 -7.12
C GLU A 110 15.07 16.79 -7.03
N PRO A 111 13.85 16.27 -7.24
CA PRO A 111 12.69 17.05 -6.85
C PRO A 111 12.66 17.12 -5.33
N PRO A 112 12.39 18.29 -4.72
CA PRO A 112 12.31 18.45 -3.29
C PRO A 112 11.28 17.48 -2.71
N ASP A 113 11.67 16.82 -1.63
CA ASP A 113 10.83 15.91 -0.85
C ASP A 113 9.66 16.68 -0.22
N SER A 114 8.59 16.85 -0.98
CA SER A 114 7.33 17.38 -0.47
C SER A 114 6.54 16.19 0.10
N SER A 115 6.95 15.72 1.25
CA SER A 115 6.24 14.70 2.02
C SER A 115 4.91 15.27 2.53
N ILE A 116 3.86 15.15 1.73
CA ILE A 116 2.50 15.24 2.23
C ILE A 116 2.18 13.86 2.79
N SER A 117 2.45 13.67 4.08
CA SER A 117 2.08 12.45 4.79
C SER A 117 0.56 12.47 5.03
N LEU A 118 -0.16 11.60 4.34
CA LEU A 118 -1.60 11.35 4.59
C LEU A 118 -1.86 10.64 5.92
N SER A 119 -0.80 10.32 6.68
CA SER A 119 -0.89 9.55 7.94
C SER A 119 -1.25 10.36 9.17
N GLN A 120 -1.47 11.68 9.07
CA GLN A 120 -1.78 12.55 10.23
C GLN A 120 -3.26 12.93 10.29
N ILE A 121 -4.16 11.94 10.26
CA ILE A 121 -5.54 12.16 10.68
C ILE A 121 -5.80 11.18 11.84
N ALA A 122 -5.27 11.52 13.01
CA ALA A 122 -5.70 10.97 14.28
C ALA A 122 -6.27 12.14 15.10
N ASP A 123 -7.56 12.40 14.92
CA ASP A 123 -8.32 13.36 15.70
C ASP A 123 -9.57 12.73 16.31
N PRO A 124 -10.13 13.34 17.40
CA PRO A 124 -11.15 12.75 18.25
C PRO A 124 -12.38 12.32 17.44
N LEU A 125 -13.08 11.29 17.93
CA LEU A 125 -14.25 10.65 17.30
C LEU A 125 -15.11 11.64 16.49
N PRO A 126 -15.15 11.50 15.15
CA PRO A 126 -15.84 12.44 14.29
C PRO A 126 -17.36 12.44 14.55
N SER A 127 -18.00 13.60 14.46
CA SER A 127 -19.46 13.71 14.50
C SER A 127 -20.11 12.93 13.33
N PRO A 128 -21.40 12.56 13.39
CA PRO A 128 -22.05 11.84 12.30
C PRO A 128 -21.92 12.52 10.92
N ALA A 129 -21.96 13.85 10.85
CA ALA A 129 -21.75 14.61 9.62
C ALA A 129 -20.30 14.50 9.12
N GLN A 130 -19.32 14.61 10.00
CA GLN A 130 -17.91 14.44 9.67
C GLN A 130 -17.57 13.00 9.23
N LYS A 131 -18.32 12.00 9.72
CA LYS A 131 -18.15 10.61 9.25
C LYS A 131 -18.56 10.45 7.80
N VAL A 132 -19.65 11.05 7.37
CA VAL A 132 -20.11 11.01 5.97
C VAL A 132 -19.08 11.71 5.07
N ASP A 133 -18.58 12.89 5.48
CA ASP A 133 -17.57 13.60 4.72
C ASP A 133 -16.26 12.79 4.59
N LEU A 134 -15.86 12.09 5.65
CA LEU A 134 -14.67 11.22 5.63
C LEU A 134 -14.86 9.98 4.74
N GLU A 135 -16.05 9.37 4.75
CA GLU A 135 -16.37 8.24 3.87
C GLU A 135 -16.36 8.66 2.40
N GLU A 136 -16.93 9.82 2.06
CA GLU A 136 -16.88 10.35 0.69
C GLU A 136 -15.45 10.66 0.25
N GLN A 137 -14.63 11.25 1.11
CA GLN A 137 -13.21 11.51 0.85
C GLN A 137 -12.44 10.21 0.64
N GLN A 138 -12.69 9.18 1.45
CA GLN A 138 -12.05 7.88 1.30
C GLN A 138 -12.40 7.22 -0.04
N ILE A 139 -13.67 7.20 -0.42
CA ILE A 139 -14.14 6.67 -1.70
C ILE A 139 -13.47 7.41 -2.87
N MET A 140 -13.35 8.73 -2.77
CA MET A 140 -12.70 9.55 -3.78
C MET A 140 -11.22 9.22 -3.92
N ILE A 141 -10.49 9.08 -2.81
CA ILE A 141 -9.08 8.68 -2.81
C ILE A 141 -8.92 7.30 -3.44
N GLU A 142 -9.75 6.34 -3.07
CA GLU A 142 -9.72 4.98 -3.62
C GLU A 142 -9.97 4.96 -5.13
N ARG A 143 -10.94 5.72 -5.62
CA ARG A 143 -11.19 5.89 -7.06
C ARG A 143 -10.01 6.53 -7.78
N SER A 144 -9.43 7.58 -7.20
CA SER A 144 -8.28 8.28 -7.77
C SER A 144 -7.04 7.37 -7.86
N LEU A 145 -6.84 6.49 -6.89
CA LEU A 145 -5.79 5.48 -6.93
C LEU A 145 -5.97 4.52 -8.12
N MET A 146 -7.22 4.14 -8.45
CA MET A 146 -7.48 3.24 -9.58
C MET A 146 -7.13 3.85 -10.95
N GLU A 147 -7.07 5.17 -11.07
CA GLU A 147 -6.64 5.87 -12.29
C GLU A 147 -5.11 5.84 -12.50
N LEU A 148 -4.35 5.43 -11.48
CA LEU A 148 -2.91 5.30 -11.60
C LEU A 148 -2.51 3.99 -12.30
N PRO A 149 -1.41 3.99 -13.09
CA PRO A 149 -0.76 2.76 -13.48
C PRO A 149 -0.42 1.91 -12.24
N GLU A 150 -0.57 0.59 -12.35
CA GLU A 150 -0.47 -0.35 -11.25
C GLU A 150 0.87 -0.23 -10.47
N ASN A 151 1.98 -0.10 -11.18
CA ASN A 151 3.31 0.05 -10.59
C ASN A 151 3.50 1.37 -9.83
N GLN A 152 2.85 2.45 -10.26
CA GLN A 152 2.84 3.73 -9.54
C GLN A 152 1.91 3.67 -8.32
N ARG A 153 0.72 3.08 -8.48
CA ARG A 153 -0.27 2.87 -7.42
C ARG A 153 0.32 2.09 -6.26
N ALA A 154 0.97 0.96 -6.55
CA ALA A 154 1.60 0.12 -5.51
C ALA A 154 2.63 0.92 -4.69
N VAL A 155 3.48 1.71 -5.35
CA VAL A 155 4.49 2.52 -4.65
C VAL A 155 3.85 3.64 -3.81
N VAL A 156 2.80 4.30 -4.33
CA VAL A 156 2.04 5.32 -3.58
C VAL A 156 1.38 4.70 -2.35
N VAL A 157 0.72 3.56 -2.49
CA VAL A 157 0.09 2.85 -1.36
C VAL A 157 1.13 2.49 -0.30
N LEU A 158 2.27 1.91 -0.70
CA LEU A 158 3.31 1.50 0.24
C LEU A 158 3.96 2.69 0.95
N HIS A 159 4.17 3.81 0.25
CA HIS A 159 4.83 4.97 0.85
C HIS A 159 3.86 5.87 1.61
N ASP A 160 2.81 6.37 0.93
CA ASP A 160 1.97 7.45 1.46
C ASP A 160 0.91 6.91 2.45
N ILE A 161 0.56 5.63 2.36
CA ILE A 161 -0.47 5.04 3.23
C ILE A 161 0.15 4.10 4.27
N GLU A 162 1.06 3.20 3.85
CA GLU A 162 1.66 2.21 4.76
C GLU A 162 2.93 2.72 5.45
N GLY A 163 3.54 3.83 4.98
CA GLY A 163 4.65 4.51 5.62
C GLY A 163 6.03 3.87 5.42
N PHE A 164 6.18 3.00 4.41
CA PHE A 164 7.48 2.39 4.11
C PHE A 164 8.46 3.40 3.52
N GLN A 165 9.75 3.24 3.85
CA GLN A 165 10.82 4.04 3.27
C GLN A 165 11.17 3.55 1.85
N TYR A 166 11.82 4.39 1.06
CA TYR A 166 12.16 4.09 -0.34
C TYR A 166 12.95 2.80 -0.52
N GLN A 167 13.90 2.53 0.39
CA GLN A 167 14.68 1.30 0.34
C GLN A 167 13.82 0.07 0.61
N GLU A 168 12.95 0.12 1.61
CA GLU A 168 12.02 -0.97 1.93
C GLU A 168 11.06 -1.23 0.76
N ILE A 169 10.54 -0.17 0.13
CA ILE A 169 9.69 -0.29 -1.04
C ILE A 169 10.44 -0.92 -2.22
N ALA A 170 11.69 -0.52 -2.44
CA ALA A 170 12.54 -1.11 -3.48
C ALA A 170 12.68 -2.63 -3.29
N ASP A 171 12.87 -3.07 -2.05
CA ASP A 171 12.95 -4.49 -1.68
C ASP A 171 11.60 -5.21 -1.81
N ILE A 172 10.49 -4.55 -1.43
CA ILE A 172 9.12 -5.09 -1.53
C ILE A 172 8.74 -5.31 -2.99
N VAL A 173 8.90 -4.30 -3.85
CA VAL A 173 8.46 -4.35 -5.26
C VAL A 173 9.51 -4.91 -6.22
N GLY A 174 10.73 -5.19 -5.74
CA GLY A 174 11.81 -5.80 -6.52
C GLY A 174 12.36 -4.86 -7.60
N THR A 175 12.64 -3.59 -7.26
CA THR A 175 13.16 -2.59 -8.20
C THR A 175 14.26 -1.72 -7.54
N SER A 176 14.81 -0.75 -8.27
CA SER A 176 15.77 0.20 -7.70
C SER A 176 15.10 1.34 -6.94
N VAL A 177 15.81 1.94 -5.98
CA VAL A 177 15.35 3.15 -5.26
C VAL A 177 15.05 4.30 -6.22
N GLY A 178 15.86 4.46 -7.28
CA GLY A 178 15.62 5.46 -8.33
C GLY A 178 14.28 5.24 -9.04
N THR A 179 13.94 3.99 -9.34
CA THR A 179 12.64 3.63 -9.93
C THR A 179 11.48 3.89 -8.94
N VAL A 180 11.67 3.63 -7.65
CA VAL A 180 10.67 3.96 -6.61
C VAL A 180 10.42 5.46 -6.58
N ARG A 181 11.47 6.29 -6.56
CA ARG A 181 11.34 7.76 -6.58
C ARG A 181 10.56 8.25 -7.80
N SER A 182 10.93 7.79 -9.00
CA SER A 182 10.25 8.22 -10.21
C SER A 182 8.79 7.79 -10.25
N ARG A 183 8.48 6.53 -9.87
CA ARG A 183 7.09 6.04 -9.78
C ARG A 183 6.27 6.84 -8.77
N LEU A 184 6.83 7.16 -7.62
CA LEU A 184 6.17 7.96 -6.59
C LEU A 184 5.91 9.40 -7.09
N HIS A 185 6.93 10.02 -7.72
CA HIS A 185 6.79 11.36 -8.28
C HIS A 185 5.66 11.44 -9.32
N TYR A 186 5.67 10.57 -10.32
CA TYR A 186 4.62 10.57 -11.35
C TYR A 186 3.26 10.15 -10.82
N GLY A 187 3.21 9.19 -9.88
CA GLY A 187 1.97 8.81 -9.22
C GLY A 187 1.33 9.97 -8.45
N ARG A 188 2.11 10.71 -7.67
CA ARG A 188 1.65 11.89 -6.93
C ARG A 188 1.23 13.03 -7.87
N LEU A 189 1.99 13.25 -8.95
CA LEU A 189 1.62 14.26 -9.97
C LEU A 189 0.26 13.94 -10.56
N LYS A 190 0.04 12.70 -10.96
CA LYS A 190 -1.24 12.24 -11.53
C LYS A 190 -2.38 12.34 -10.52
N LEU A 191 -2.17 11.94 -9.26
CA LEU A 191 -3.18 12.11 -8.20
C LEU A 191 -3.53 13.58 -7.99
N ARG A 192 -2.56 14.49 -8.01
CA ARG A 192 -2.82 15.93 -7.90
C ARG A 192 -3.73 16.43 -9.02
N GLU A 193 -3.47 16.02 -10.25
CA GLU A 193 -4.33 16.38 -11.41
C GLU A 193 -5.76 15.87 -11.22
N ILE A 194 -5.93 14.62 -10.79
CA ILE A 194 -7.26 14.00 -10.59
C ILE A 194 -8.01 14.66 -9.44
N LEU A 195 -7.31 15.00 -8.35
CA LEU A 195 -7.92 15.54 -7.14
C LEU A 195 -8.11 17.06 -7.15
N ALA A 196 -7.40 17.81 -8.00
CA ALA A 196 -7.49 19.26 -8.07
C ALA A 196 -8.94 19.80 -8.16
N PRO A 197 -9.83 19.26 -9.01
CA PRO A 197 -11.21 19.75 -9.11
C PRO A 197 -12.02 19.62 -7.80
N TYR A 198 -11.67 18.66 -6.94
CA TYR A 198 -12.37 18.43 -5.67
C TYR A 198 -11.93 19.43 -4.60
N PHE A 199 -10.67 19.83 -4.58
CA PHE A 199 -10.16 20.84 -3.63
C PHE A 199 -10.61 22.24 -4.02
N ASP A 200 -10.68 22.56 -5.31
CA ASP A 200 -11.17 23.85 -5.79
C ASP A 200 -12.66 24.07 -5.41
N ASN A 201 -13.48 23.03 -5.48
CA ASN A 201 -14.90 23.09 -5.12
C ASN A 201 -15.11 23.25 -3.59
N GLN A 202 -14.25 22.73 -2.74
CA GLN A 202 -14.35 22.90 -1.29
C GLN A 202 -13.94 24.30 -0.84
N GLY A 203 -12.96 24.91 -1.51
CA GLY A 203 -12.55 26.31 -1.27
C GLY A 203 -13.67 27.32 -1.54
N VAL A 204 -14.53 27.06 -2.51
CA VAL A 204 -15.66 27.94 -2.86
C VAL A 204 -16.81 27.83 -1.85
N GLN A 205 -17.03 26.66 -1.25
CA GLN A 205 -18.09 26.47 -0.24
C GLN A 205 -17.70 27.02 1.14
N ALA A 206 -16.42 27.02 1.49
CA ALA A 206 -15.93 27.60 2.76
C ALA A 206 -15.94 29.13 2.74
N ALA A 207 -15.88 29.78 1.57
CA ALA A 207 -15.92 31.24 1.42
C ALA A 207 -17.36 31.81 1.36
N SER A 208 -18.38 30.96 1.34
CA SER A 208 -19.81 31.37 1.25
C SER A 208 -20.59 31.17 2.55
N ARG A 209 -19.92 30.92 3.67
CA ARG A 209 -20.47 30.90 5.04
C ARG A 209 -19.72 31.94 5.88
#